data_a7e1202bb10dd191bf35b864f3a6bce8
#
_entry.id   a7e1202bb10dd191bf35b864f3a6bce8
#
_cell.length_a   1.000
_cell.length_b   1.000
_cell.length_c   1.000
_cell.angle_alpha   90.00
_cell.angle_beta   90.00
_cell.angle_gamma   90.00
#
_symmetry.space_group_name_H-M   'P 1'
#
loop_
_entity.id
_entity.type
_entity.pdbx_description
1 polymer ?
#
loop_
_entity_poly.entity_id
_entity_poly.type
_entity_poly.pdbx_seq_one_letter_code
_entity_poly.pdbx_strand_id
1 'polypeptide(L)'
;SIVQRKINQVFVYRGLKRSAVDEAECGDIVVVSGIADISIGETICDPQNPEAMEMIHIEEPTLSMNFMVNKSPFAGKSGKFVTSRHIRERLAKELEVNVGLLVEETDSTDCFKVSGRGELHLSILIENMRREGYELAVSKPEVIMRKGDHGQLLEPIEEVVITVPDEYAGTVINKLNIRKGMMTQMAAENGYSRLEYLVPTRGLLGYRSEFINDTHGEGTMVRRFDSFDDYKGEIPQRTNGVAIAQEEGECTPYALFNIGERVQMFVEPG
;
A
#
# COMPACT_ATOMS: atom_id res chain seq x y z
N SER A 1 11.48 1.31 27.45
CA SER A 1 12.00 2.18 28.54
C SER A 1 10.85 2.98 29.13
N ILE A 2 10.86 3.17 30.46
CA ILE A 2 9.88 4.01 31.15
C ILE A 2 10.44 5.43 31.18
N VAL A 3 9.66 6.39 30.70
CA VAL A 3 10.02 7.82 30.68
C VAL A 3 8.92 8.63 31.37
N GLN A 4 9.28 9.47 32.33
CA GLN A 4 8.32 10.33 33.00
C GLN A 4 8.10 11.61 32.20
N ARG A 5 6.85 11.95 31.93
CA ARG A 5 6.41 13.15 31.20
C ARG A 5 5.27 13.84 31.94
N LYS A 6 5.04 15.11 31.63
CA LYS A 6 3.95 15.90 32.22
C LYS A 6 2.85 16.10 31.17
N ILE A 7 1.63 15.69 31.51
CA ILE A 7 0.45 16.02 30.73
C ILE A 7 0.04 17.45 31.08
N ASN A 8 -0.12 18.28 30.04
CA ASN A 8 -0.53 19.67 30.23
C ASN A 8 -2.05 19.78 30.32
N GLN A 9 -2.77 19.07 29.45
CA GLN A 9 -4.22 19.13 29.38
C GLN A 9 -4.81 17.87 28.76
N VAL A 10 -6.01 17.49 29.25
CA VAL A 10 -6.81 16.38 28.71
C VAL A 10 -8.04 16.95 28.04
N PHE A 11 -8.42 16.36 26.91
CA PHE A 11 -9.61 16.75 26.16
C PHE A 11 -10.43 15.51 25.81
N VAL A 12 -11.74 15.69 25.72
CA VAL A 12 -12.67 14.71 25.17
C VAL A 12 -13.41 15.32 23.98
N TYR A 13 -13.85 14.48 23.05
CA TYR A 13 -14.72 14.91 21.99
C TYR A 13 -16.19 14.77 22.42
N ARG A 14 -16.95 15.87 22.34
CA ARG A 14 -18.40 15.90 22.46
C ARG A 14 -19.01 16.26 21.11
N GLY A 15 -19.40 15.23 20.34
CA GLY A 15 -19.70 15.39 18.93
C GLY A 15 -18.44 15.78 18.15
N LEU A 16 -18.47 16.88 17.39
CA LEU A 16 -17.33 17.38 16.63
C LEU A 16 -16.43 18.38 17.38
N LYS A 17 -16.82 18.75 18.61
CA LYS A 17 -16.08 19.74 19.40
C LYS A 17 -15.16 19.07 20.42
N ARG A 18 -13.90 19.52 20.42
CA ARG A 18 -12.92 19.17 21.45
C ARG A 18 -13.14 20.07 22.68
N SER A 19 -13.40 19.47 23.83
CA SER A 19 -13.61 20.17 25.10
C SER A 19 -12.55 19.74 26.11
N ALA A 20 -11.92 20.71 26.78
CA ALA A 20 -11.01 20.43 27.87
C ALA A 20 -11.78 19.87 29.07
N VAL A 21 -11.22 18.88 29.74
CA VAL A 21 -11.77 18.25 30.93
C VAL A 21 -10.66 18.08 31.98
N ASP A 22 -11.07 18.10 33.23
CA ASP A 22 -10.15 17.87 34.35
C ASP A 22 -9.98 16.38 34.64
N GLU A 23 -10.98 15.58 34.33
CA GLU A 23 -11.04 14.14 34.57
C GLU A 23 -11.65 13.41 33.35
N ALA A 24 -11.18 12.18 33.13
CA ALA A 24 -11.73 11.26 32.15
C ALA A 24 -11.84 9.87 32.77
N GLU A 25 -12.88 9.12 32.39
CA GLU A 25 -13.20 7.82 32.97
C GLU A 25 -12.64 6.67 32.10
N CYS A 26 -12.57 5.49 32.70
CA CYS A 26 -12.16 4.28 32.01
C CYS A 26 -13.16 3.97 30.87
N GLY A 27 -12.63 3.82 29.64
CA GLY A 27 -13.41 3.64 28.41
C GLY A 27 -13.54 4.90 27.55
N ASP A 28 -13.16 6.07 28.09
CA ASP A 28 -13.14 7.30 27.31
C ASP A 28 -11.99 7.34 26.30
N ILE A 29 -12.26 7.91 25.12
CA ILE A 29 -11.23 8.28 24.15
C ILE A 29 -10.84 9.72 24.38
N VAL A 30 -9.60 9.91 24.82
CA VAL A 30 -9.07 11.22 25.18
C VAL A 30 -7.96 11.70 24.27
N VAL A 31 -7.81 13.01 24.18
CA VAL A 31 -6.64 13.65 23.59
C VAL A 31 -5.83 14.29 24.68
N VAL A 32 -4.57 13.93 24.78
CA VAL A 32 -3.63 14.51 25.76
C VAL A 32 -2.63 15.43 25.07
N SER A 33 -2.23 16.50 25.75
CA SER A 33 -1.18 17.43 25.30
C SER A 33 -0.05 17.51 26.30
N GLY A 34 1.16 17.79 25.82
CA GLY A 34 2.36 17.95 26.64
C GLY A 34 3.40 16.84 26.50
N ILE A 35 3.10 15.81 25.71
CA ILE A 35 4.06 14.73 25.40
C ILE A 35 4.42 14.86 23.91
N ALA A 36 5.67 15.18 23.61
CA ALA A 36 6.12 15.44 22.25
C ALA A 36 6.66 14.19 21.53
N ASP A 37 7.10 13.20 22.29
CA ASP A 37 7.87 12.05 21.85
C ASP A 37 7.17 10.70 22.13
N ILE A 38 5.83 10.68 22.04
CA ILE A 38 5.04 9.46 22.19
C ILE A 38 4.76 8.84 20.83
N SER A 39 4.91 7.53 20.74
CA SER A 39 4.61 6.74 19.56
C SER A 39 3.30 5.97 19.71
N ILE A 40 2.68 5.60 18.58
CA ILE A 40 1.48 4.75 18.57
C ILE A 40 1.81 3.37 19.15
N GLY A 41 0.97 2.90 20.09
CA GLY A 41 1.17 1.64 20.81
C GLY A 41 1.87 1.80 22.17
N GLU A 42 2.38 2.99 22.51
CA GLU A 42 2.92 3.25 23.82
C GLU A 42 1.82 3.48 24.86
N THR A 43 2.05 3.01 26.08
CA THR A 43 1.10 3.13 27.20
C THR A 43 1.44 4.35 28.06
N ILE A 44 0.44 5.17 28.36
CA ILE A 44 0.52 6.21 29.37
C ILE A 44 -0.06 5.64 30.67
N CYS A 45 0.71 5.63 31.74
CA CYS A 45 0.32 5.04 33.02
C CYS A 45 0.68 5.96 34.20
N ASP A 46 0.20 5.60 35.39
CA ASP A 46 0.53 6.27 36.63
C ASP A 46 2.05 6.10 36.92
N PRO A 47 2.80 7.17 37.16
CA PRO A 47 4.21 7.10 37.49
C PRO A 47 4.52 6.33 38.79
N GLN A 48 3.57 6.20 39.70
CA GLN A 48 3.71 5.43 40.94
C GLN A 48 3.50 3.93 40.75
N ASN A 49 2.72 3.55 39.74
CA ASN A 49 2.46 2.15 39.40
C ASN A 49 2.50 1.94 37.87
N PRO A 50 3.71 1.94 37.29
CA PRO A 50 3.86 1.84 35.85
C PRO A 50 3.52 0.43 35.38
N GLU A 51 2.37 0.29 34.70
CA GLU A 51 1.90 -0.95 34.10
C GLU A 51 1.69 -0.75 32.60
N ALA A 52 2.50 -1.39 31.78
CA ALA A 52 2.38 -1.31 30.34
C ALA A 52 1.34 -2.30 29.83
N MET A 53 0.44 -1.84 28.98
CA MET A 53 -0.45 -2.71 28.22
C MET A 53 0.32 -3.46 27.14
N GLU A 54 -0.22 -4.61 26.72
CA GLU A 54 0.35 -5.39 25.62
C GLU A 54 0.32 -4.56 24.32
N MET A 55 1.48 -4.48 23.65
CA MET A 55 1.59 -3.76 22.38
C MET A 55 0.80 -4.47 21.28
N ILE A 56 0.03 -3.71 20.53
CA ILE A 56 -0.64 -4.21 19.32
C ILE A 56 0.44 -4.54 18.28
N HIS A 57 0.49 -5.81 17.88
CA HIS A 57 1.39 -6.24 16.82
C HIS A 57 0.87 -5.76 15.46
N ILE A 58 1.70 -4.99 14.77
CA ILE A 58 1.37 -4.47 13.43
C ILE A 58 2.14 -5.30 12.42
N GLU A 59 1.43 -5.75 11.38
CA GLU A 59 2.04 -6.50 10.28
C GLU A 59 3.15 -5.70 9.61
N GLU A 60 4.26 -6.38 9.34
CA GLU A 60 5.39 -5.79 8.64
C GLU A 60 5.06 -5.46 7.18
N PRO A 61 5.72 -4.43 6.60
CA PRO A 61 5.57 -4.10 5.19
C PRO A 61 5.93 -5.29 4.27
N THR A 62 5.13 -5.50 3.24
CA THR A 62 5.36 -6.54 2.22
C THR A 62 5.74 -5.97 0.86
N LEU A 63 5.47 -4.69 0.62
CA LEU A 63 5.77 -3.98 -0.62
C LEU A 63 6.63 -2.76 -0.36
N SER A 64 7.51 -2.45 -1.30
CA SER A 64 8.30 -1.21 -1.33
C SER A 64 8.23 -0.52 -2.68
N MET A 65 8.34 0.80 -2.68
CA MET A 65 8.44 1.66 -3.86
C MET A 65 9.47 2.76 -3.61
N ASN A 66 10.10 3.22 -4.67
CA ASN A 66 10.95 4.39 -4.60
C ASN A 66 10.13 5.65 -4.89
N PHE A 67 10.18 6.61 -3.97
CA PHE A 67 9.63 7.95 -4.14
C PHE A 67 10.79 8.89 -4.48
N MET A 68 10.71 9.52 -5.65
CA MET A 68 11.83 10.28 -6.22
C MET A 68 11.39 11.67 -6.63
N VAL A 69 12.35 12.60 -6.66
CA VAL A 69 12.15 13.89 -7.31
C VAL A 69 11.86 13.66 -8.78
N ASN A 70 10.83 14.31 -9.29
CA ASN A 70 10.51 14.28 -10.72
C ASN A 70 11.60 15.03 -11.52
N LYS A 71 12.33 14.29 -12.35
CA LYS A 71 13.38 14.80 -13.25
C LYS A 71 12.96 14.75 -14.72
N SER A 72 11.66 14.54 -14.99
CA SER A 72 11.14 14.53 -16.35
C SER A 72 11.11 15.95 -16.97
N PRO A 73 10.96 16.09 -18.29
CA PRO A 73 10.76 17.39 -18.94
C PRO A 73 9.55 18.19 -18.43
N PHE A 74 8.63 17.51 -17.73
CA PHE A 74 7.41 18.12 -17.16
C PHE A 74 7.55 18.49 -15.68
N ALA A 75 8.75 18.37 -15.10
CA ALA A 75 8.99 18.67 -13.70
C ALA A 75 8.59 20.12 -13.35
N GLY A 76 7.89 20.29 -12.22
CA GLY A 76 7.43 21.60 -11.73
C GLY A 76 6.15 22.11 -12.35
N LYS A 77 5.46 21.34 -13.21
CA LYS A 77 4.21 21.77 -13.86
C LYS A 77 2.95 21.37 -13.09
N SER A 78 3.00 20.27 -12.35
CA SER A 78 1.83 19.68 -11.71
C SER A 78 1.75 19.94 -10.20
N GLY A 79 2.85 20.34 -9.56
CA GLY A 79 2.91 20.52 -8.12
C GLY A 79 3.72 21.73 -7.68
N LYS A 80 3.50 22.16 -6.43
CA LYS A 80 4.25 23.26 -5.79
C LYS A 80 5.48 22.75 -5.03
N PHE A 81 5.40 21.53 -4.48
CA PHE A 81 6.43 20.93 -3.65
C PHE A 81 7.19 19.85 -4.44
N VAL A 82 8.28 20.25 -5.08
CA VAL A 82 9.00 19.47 -6.08
C VAL A 82 10.41 19.01 -5.64
N THR A 83 10.86 19.42 -4.45
CA THR A 83 12.23 19.12 -3.99
C THR A 83 12.29 17.91 -3.08
N SER A 84 13.47 17.26 -3.01
CA SER A 84 13.71 16.14 -2.08
C SER A 84 13.48 16.53 -0.62
N ARG A 85 13.76 17.77 -0.25
CA ARG A 85 13.49 18.30 1.10
C ARG A 85 11.99 18.26 1.42
N HIS A 86 11.15 18.73 0.51
CA HIS A 86 9.69 18.71 0.69
C HIS A 86 9.17 17.28 0.84
N ILE A 87 9.64 16.36 -0.01
CA ILE A 87 9.25 14.95 0.05
C ILE A 87 9.67 14.33 1.38
N ARG A 88 10.91 14.57 1.83
CA ARG A 88 11.43 14.07 3.11
C ARG A 88 10.60 14.56 4.30
N GLU A 89 10.35 15.87 4.38
CA GLU A 89 9.57 16.48 5.47
C GLU A 89 8.14 15.92 5.51
N ARG A 90 7.53 15.69 4.36
CA ARG A 90 6.19 15.11 4.27
C ARG A 90 6.15 13.63 4.68
N LEU A 91 7.14 12.84 4.25
CA LEU A 91 7.26 11.44 4.63
C LEU A 91 7.55 11.30 6.13
N ALA A 92 8.42 12.13 6.69
CA ALA A 92 8.67 12.14 8.13
C ALA A 92 7.39 12.42 8.94
N LYS A 93 6.57 13.38 8.48
CA LYS A 93 5.28 13.67 9.10
C LYS A 93 4.28 12.53 8.97
N GLU A 94 4.30 11.79 7.86
CA GLU A 94 3.45 10.60 7.70
C GLU A 94 3.82 9.51 8.70
N LEU A 95 5.11 9.30 8.98
CA LEU A 95 5.59 8.28 9.94
C LEU A 95 5.09 8.52 11.36
N GLU A 96 4.76 9.77 11.74
CA GLU A 96 4.21 10.08 13.07
C GLU A 96 2.83 9.45 13.29
N VAL A 97 2.05 9.25 12.23
CA VAL A 97 0.65 8.78 12.29
C VAL A 97 0.42 7.42 11.62
N ASN A 98 1.36 6.96 10.80
CA ASN A 98 1.23 5.76 9.99
C ASN A 98 2.28 4.71 10.36
N VAL A 99 1.97 3.91 11.34
CA VAL A 99 2.87 2.86 11.88
C VAL A 99 3.11 1.68 10.95
N GLY A 100 2.28 1.52 9.91
CA GLY A 100 2.47 0.48 8.88
C GLY A 100 3.36 0.92 7.72
N LEU A 101 3.95 2.11 7.79
CA LEU A 101 4.86 2.67 6.80
C LEU A 101 6.30 2.64 7.31
N LEU A 102 7.22 2.28 6.43
CA LEU A 102 8.66 2.41 6.68
C LEU A 102 9.26 3.25 5.57
N VAL A 103 10.10 4.21 5.94
CA VAL A 103 10.82 5.07 5.00
C VAL A 103 12.31 4.95 5.25
N GLU A 104 13.05 4.57 4.22
CA GLU A 104 14.50 4.42 4.25
C GLU A 104 15.13 5.41 3.25
N GLU A 105 16.20 6.07 3.66
CA GLU A 105 17.02 6.84 2.74
C GLU A 105 17.83 5.90 1.86
N THR A 106 17.97 6.25 0.58
CA THR A 106 18.79 5.50 -0.36
C THR A 106 20.14 6.22 -0.54
N ASP A 107 21.05 5.61 -1.30
CA ASP A 107 22.35 6.24 -1.66
C ASP A 107 22.17 7.55 -2.45
N SER A 108 20.97 7.78 -2.99
CA SER A 108 20.62 9.03 -3.68
C SER A 108 19.83 9.96 -2.75
N THR A 109 20.28 11.20 -2.63
CA THR A 109 19.59 12.24 -1.83
C THR A 109 18.20 12.61 -2.35
N ASP A 110 17.87 12.23 -3.59
CA ASP A 110 16.62 12.55 -4.28
C ASP A 110 15.66 11.36 -4.34
N CYS A 111 15.97 10.26 -3.65
CA CYS A 111 15.20 9.03 -3.68
C CYS A 111 15.00 8.48 -2.27
N PHE A 112 13.77 8.12 -1.94
CA PHE A 112 13.37 7.51 -0.68
C PHE A 112 12.70 6.18 -0.95
N LYS A 113 13.13 5.11 -0.29
CA LYS A 113 12.46 3.82 -0.35
C LYS A 113 11.34 3.80 0.68
N VAL A 114 10.12 3.70 0.21
CA VAL A 114 8.90 3.70 1.01
C VAL A 114 8.28 2.33 0.98
N SER A 115 8.15 1.71 2.14
CA SER A 115 7.62 0.36 2.30
C SER A 115 6.28 0.40 3.02
N GLY A 116 5.31 -0.38 2.54
CA GLY A 116 3.96 -0.43 3.08
C GLY A 116 3.35 -1.82 3.01
N ARG A 117 2.19 -2.00 3.64
CA ARG A 117 1.50 -3.29 3.74
C ARG A 117 0.88 -3.78 2.44
N GLY A 118 0.71 -2.89 1.44
CA GLY A 118 0.11 -3.27 0.16
C GLY A 118 -0.02 -2.12 -0.81
N GLU A 119 -0.45 -2.44 -2.04
CA GLU A 119 -0.61 -1.45 -3.12
C GLU A 119 -1.52 -0.29 -2.74
N LEU A 120 -2.68 -0.59 -2.13
CA LEU A 120 -3.64 0.43 -1.75
C LEU A 120 -3.07 1.40 -0.71
N HIS A 121 -2.31 0.90 0.25
CA HIS A 121 -1.67 1.71 1.28
C HIS A 121 -0.73 2.76 0.66
N LEU A 122 0.16 2.32 -0.24
CA LEU A 122 1.09 3.21 -0.93
C LEU A 122 0.37 4.15 -1.93
N SER A 123 -0.66 3.66 -2.62
CA SER A 123 -1.46 4.48 -3.55
C SER A 123 -2.21 5.60 -2.86
N ILE A 124 -2.76 5.35 -1.67
CA ILE A 124 -3.43 6.39 -0.87
C ILE A 124 -2.43 7.45 -0.42
N LEU A 125 -1.23 7.06 0.00
CA LEU A 125 -0.17 8.01 0.36
C LEU A 125 0.20 8.90 -0.83
N ILE A 126 0.43 8.30 -2.02
CA ILE A 126 0.75 9.04 -3.24
C ILE A 126 -0.38 10.03 -3.59
N GLU A 127 -1.63 9.57 -3.53
CA GLU A 127 -2.78 10.40 -3.85
C GLU A 127 -2.96 11.56 -2.86
N ASN A 128 -2.76 11.33 -1.57
CA ASN A 128 -2.79 12.38 -0.55
C ASN A 128 -1.69 13.42 -0.81
N MET A 129 -0.47 12.97 -1.08
CA MET A 129 0.64 13.87 -1.43
C MET A 129 0.32 14.69 -2.69
N ARG A 130 -0.23 14.06 -3.72
CA ARG A 130 -0.66 14.75 -4.94
C ARG A 130 -1.69 15.84 -4.65
N ARG A 131 -2.71 15.55 -3.87
CA ARG A 131 -3.76 16.50 -3.46
C ARG A 131 -3.22 17.66 -2.62
N GLU A 132 -2.21 17.40 -1.81
CA GLU A 132 -1.50 18.42 -1.03
C GLU A 132 -0.60 19.32 -1.90
N GLY A 133 -0.41 19.00 -3.19
CA GLY A 133 0.39 19.75 -4.15
C GLY A 133 1.84 19.32 -4.27
N TYR A 134 2.16 18.10 -3.82
CA TYR A 134 3.47 17.48 -4.08
C TYR A 134 3.51 16.90 -5.48
N GLU A 135 4.65 17.07 -6.13
CA GLU A 135 4.98 16.43 -7.39
C GLU A 135 6.17 15.51 -7.17
N LEU A 136 6.00 14.23 -7.48
CA LEU A 136 7.03 13.22 -7.31
C LEU A 136 6.93 12.16 -8.42
N ALA A 137 8.02 11.47 -8.68
CA ALA A 137 8.06 10.27 -9.49
C ALA A 137 8.07 9.04 -8.57
N VAL A 138 7.45 7.96 -8.99
CA VAL A 138 7.43 6.70 -8.25
C VAL A 138 7.92 5.55 -9.12
N SER A 139 8.59 4.56 -8.51
CA SER A 139 8.95 3.32 -9.20
C SER A 139 7.78 2.34 -9.26
N LYS A 140 7.95 1.24 -9.95
CA LYS A 140 7.07 0.09 -9.79
C LYS A 140 7.15 -0.42 -8.35
N PRO A 141 6.03 -0.94 -7.79
CA PRO A 141 6.07 -1.64 -6.52
C PRO A 141 6.86 -2.95 -6.65
N GLU A 142 7.68 -3.22 -5.66
CA GLU A 142 8.46 -4.45 -5.53
C GLU A 142 8.13 -5.12 -4.20
N VAL A 143 8.05 -6.44 -4.19
CA VAL A 143 7.85 -7.19 -2.96
C VAL A 143 9.13 -7.25 -2.16
N ILE A 144 9.00 -7.19 -0.83
CA ILE A 144 10.13 -7.28 0.08
C ILE A 144 10.47 -8.75 0.26
N MET A 145 11.64 -9.14 -0.27
CA MET A 145 12.18 -10.48 -0.12
C MET A 145 12.96 -10.61 1.19
N ARG A 146 12.99 -11.80 1.76
CA ARG A 146 13.77 -12.13 2.97
C ARG A 146 14.76 -13.25 2.69
N LYS A 147 15.81 -13.32 3.50
CA LYS A 147 16.70 -14.48 3.54
C LYS A 147 16.24 -15.39 4.68
N GLY A 148 15.98 -16.64 4.37
CA GLY A 148 15.70 -17.66 5.37
C GLY A 148 16.97 -18.10 6.11
N ASP A 149 16.80 -18.95 7.14
CA ASP A 149 17.89 -19.41 8.03
C ASP A 149 19.00 -20.18 7.31
N HIS A 150 18.69 -20.78 6.16
CA HIS A 150 19.64 -21.51 5.32
C HIS A 150 20.14 -20.69 4.10
N GLY A 151 19.85 -19.38 4.09
CA GLY A 151 20.24 -18.46 3.01
C GLY A 151 19.34 -18.51 1.78
N GLN A 152 18.26 -19.31 1.77
CA GLN A 152 17.28 -19.34 0.70
C GLN A 152 16.52 -18.01 0.62
N LEU A 153 16.06 -17.66 -0.58
CA LEU A 153 15.27 -16.49 -0.83
C LEU A 153 13.80 -16.80 -0.51
N LEU A 154 13.22 -16.04 0.41
CA LEU A 154 11.82 -16.13 0.80
C LEU A 154 11.04 -14.95 0.23
N GLU A 155 9.83 -15.24 -0.25
CA GLU A 155 8.88 -14.23 -0.72
C GLU A 155 7.58 -14.24 0.08
N PRO A 156 6.89 -13.10 0.21
CA PRO A 156 5.61 -13.04 0.91
C PRO A 156 4.53 -13.76 0.10
N ILE A 157 3.76 -14.58 0.79
CA ILE A 157 2.62 -15.34 0.25
C ILE A 157 1.34 -14.77 0.85
N GLU A 158 0.32 -14.63 0.01
CA GLU A 158 -1.02 -14.24 0.43
C GLU A 158 -2.00 -15.39 0.25
N GLU A 159 -2.87 -15.57 1.22
CA GLU A 159 -4.08 -16.34 1.06
C GLU A 159 -5.11 -15.51 0.30
N VAL A 160 -5.64 -16.08 -0.77
CA VAL A 160 -6.59 -15.41 -1.66
C VAL A 160 -7.85 -16.24 -1.74
N VAL A 161 -8.96 -15.65 -1.32
CA VAL A 161 -10.29 -16.26 -1.43
C VAL A 161 -11.08 -15.54 -2.51
N ILE A 162 -11.49 -16.29 -3.53
CA ILE A 162 -12.20 -15.76 -4.69
C ILE A 162 -13.55 -16.45 -4.79
N THR A 163 -14.60 -15.68 -5.03
CA THR A 163 -15.92 -16.18 -5.37
C THR A 163 -16.35 -15.58 -6.72
N VAL A 164 -16.60 -16.43 -7.68
CA VAL A 164 -16.96 -16.05 -9.06
C VAL A 164 -18.07 -16.94 -9.60
N PRO A 165 -18.90 -16.47 -10.56
CA PRO A 165 -19.74 -17.34 -11.35
C PRO A 165 -18.95 -18.47 -12.03
N ASP A 166 -19.54 -19.66 -12.12
CA ASP A 166 -18.84 -20.86 -12.62
C ASP A 166 -18.23 -20.66 -14.01
N GLU A 167 -18.85 -19.84 -14.86
CA GLU A 167 -18.36 -19.54 -16.22
C GLU A 167 -16.99 -18.84 -16.24
N TYR A 168 -16.67 -18.04 -15.21
CA TYR A 168 -15.37 -17.32 -15.11
C TYR A 168 -14.32 -18.10 -14.33
N ALA A 169 -14.69 -19.15 -13.62
CA ALA A 169 -13.76 -19.89 -12.76
C ALA A 169 -12.53 -20.40 -13.51
N GLY A 170 -12.72 -20.94 -14.72
CA GLY A 170 -11.63 -21.44 -15.55
C GLY A 170 -10.59 -20.38 -15.93
N THR A 171 -11.05 -19.17 -16.27
CA THR A 171 -10.18 -18.03 -16.61
C THR A 171 -9.35 -17.59 -15.39
N VAL A 172 -9.99 -17.49 -14.23
CA VAL A 172 -9.34 -17.11 -12.97
C VAL A 172 -8.29 -18.13 -12.56
N ILE A 173 -8.63 -19.43 -12.61
CA ILE A 173 -7.72 -20.53 -12.31
C ILE A 173 -6.47 -20.47 -13.20
N ASN A 174 -6.64 -20.34 -14.50
CA ASN A 174 -5.52 -20.26 -15.43
C ASN A 174 -4.59 -19.07 -15.14
N LYS A 175 -5.18 -17.90 -14.89
CA LYS A 175 -4.39 -16.69 -14.59
C LYS A 175 -3.63 -16.80 -13.27
N LEU A 176 -4.24 -17.34 -12.23
CA LEU A 176 -3.57 -17.54 -10.94
C LEU A 176 -2.45 -18.59 -11.03
N ASN A 177 -2.64 -19.65 -11.78
CA ASN A 177 -1.62 -20.68 -11.98
C ASN A 177 -0.37 -20.12 -12.70
N ILE A 178 -0.55 -19.27 -13.74
CA ILE A 178 0.56 -18.57 -14.42
C ILE A 178 1.30 -17.67 -13.42
N ARG A 179 0.59 -17.07 -12.47
CA ARG A 179 1.11 -16.19 -11.42
C ARG A 179 1.68 -16.96 -10.20
N LYS A 180 1.91 -18.27 -10.36
CA LYS A 180 2.45 -19.17 -9.31
C LYS A 180 1.52 -19.36 -8.12
N GLY A 181 0.22 -19.15 -8.30
CA GLY A 181 -0.78 -19.50 -7.29
C GLY A 181 -0.93 -21.02 -7.16
N MET A 182 -1.05 -21.47 -5.94
CA MET A 182 -1.35 -22.88 -5.59
C MET A 182 -2.77 -22.94 -5.02
N MET A 183 -3.65 -23.66 -5.70
CA MET A 183 -5.02 -23.88 -5.22
C MET A 183 -4.99 -24.80 -4.00
N THR A 184 -5.61 -24.35 -2.91
CA THR A 184 -5.74 -25.13 -1.67
C THR A 184 -7.13 -25.77 -1.56
N GLN A 185 -8.16 -25.06 -2.02
CA GLN A 185 -9.53 -25.55 -1.96
C GLN A 185 -10.37 -25.00 -3.11
N MET A 186 -11.34 -25.80 -3.57
CA MET A 186 -12.38 -25.38 -4.51
C MET A 186 -13.73 -25.94 -4.05
N ALA A 187 -14.74 -25.11 -4.03
CA ALA A 187 -16.12 -25.51 -3.77
C ALA A 187 -17.04 -24.81 -4.77
N ALA A 188 -18.01 -25.53 -5.32
CA ALA A 188 -19.03 -24.99 -6.22
C ALA A 188 -20.40 -25.07 -5.55
N GLU A 189 -21.12 -23.98 -5.48
CA GLU A 189 -22.43 -23.89 -4.87
C GLU A 189 -23.29 -22.82 -5.56
N ASN A 190 -24.53 -23.20 -5.90
CA ASN A 190 -25.53 -22.27 -6.44
C ASN A 190 -25.08 -21.47 -7.69
N GLY A 191 -24.27 -22.08 -8.59
CA GLY A 191 -23.76 -21.42 -9.80
C GLY A 191 -22.56 -20.52 -9.57
N TYR A 192 -21.96 -20.58 -8.38
CA TYR A 192 -20.74 -19.87 -8.03
C TYR A 192 -19.65 -20.85 -7.59
N SER A 193 -18.44 -20.57 -8.01
CA SER A 193 -17.23 -21.28 -7.57
C SER A 193 -16.49 -20.44 -6.54
N ARG A 194 -16.21 -21.02 -5.37
CA ARG A 194 -15.33 -20.49 -4.35
C ARG A 194 -13.97 -21.16 -4.49
N LEU A 195 -12.94 -20.35 -4.70
CA LEU A 195 -11.56 -20.77 -4.92
C LEU A 195 -10.69 -20.22 -3.80
N GLU A 196 -9.88 -21.07 -3.19
CA GLU A 196 -8.89 -20.67 -2.18
C GLU A 196 -7.49 -20.97 -2.71
N TYR A 197 -6.61 -19.97 -2.63
CA TYR A 197 -5.26 -20.01 -3.18
C TYR A 197 -4.24 -19.48 -2.20
N LEU A 198 -3.03 -20.02 -2.27
CA LEU A 198 -1.81 -19.38 -1.79
C LEU A 198 -1.05 -18.81 -2.99
N VAL A 199 -0.86 -17.50 -3.02
CA VAL A 199 -0.27 -16.80 -4.18
C VAL A 199 0.86 -15.90 -3.71
N PRO A 200 2.03 -15.91 -4.38
CA PRO A 200 3.05 -14.91 -4.12
C PRO A 200 2.51 -13.50 -4.30
N THR A 201 2.76 -12.60 -3.34
CA THR A 201 2.29 -11.20 -3.38
C THR A 201 2.64 -10.52 -4.71
N ARG A 202 3.85 -10.78 -5.27
CA ARG A 202 4.25 -10.25 -6.58
C ARG A 202 3.38 -10.73 -7.74
N GLY A 203 2.76 -11.90 -7.62
CA GLY A 203 1.81 -12.44 -8.59
C GLY A 203 0.46 -11.72 -8.58
N LEU A 204 0.13 -11.05 -7.48
CA LEU A 204 -1.12 -10.31 -7.33
C LEU A 204 -0.99 -8.83 -7.71
N LEU A 205 0.24 -8.33 -7.93
CA LEU A 205 0.46 -6.96 -8.37
C LEU A 205 -0.22 -6.72 -9.73
N GLY A 206 -1.12 -5.73 -9.77
CA GLY A 206 -1.91 -5.39 -10.96
C GLY A 206 -3.00 -6.40 -11.34
N TYR A 207 -3.12 -7.53 -10.63
CA TYR A 207 -4.11 -8.57 -10.96
C TYR A 207 -5.56 -8.13 -10.73
N ARG A 208 -5.79 -7.23 -9.77
CA ARG A 208 -7.15 -6.77 -9.44
C ARG A 208 -7.92 -6.21 -10.65
N SER A 209 -7.27 -5.41 -11.47
CA SER A 209 -7.91 -4.83 -12.67
C SER A 209 -8.23 -5.90 -13.72
N GLU A 210 -7.32 -6.85 -13.94
CA GLU A 210 -7.57 -7.98 -14.84
C GLU A 210 -8.72 -8.83 -14.32
N PHE A 211 -8.75 -9.13 -13.01
CA PHE A 211 -9.80 -9.92 -12.38
C PHE A 211 -11.19 -9.29 -12.56
N ILE A 212 -11.30 -7.98 -12.33
CA ILE A 212 -12.57 -7.26 -12.53
C ILE A 212 -13.02 -7.35 -13.99
N ASN A 213 -12.11 -7.18 -14.93
CA ASN A 213 -12.43 -7.29 -16.35
C ASN A 213 -12.84 -8.71 -16.75
N ASP A 214 -12.11 -9.72 -16.31
CA ASP A 214 -12.37 -11.13 -16.63
C ASP A 214 -13.69 -11.65 -16.05
N THR A 215 -14.11 -11.08 -14.93
CA THR A 215 -15.36 -11.47 -14.25
C THR A 215 -16.49 -10.48 -14.48
N HIS A 216 -16.31 -9.51 -15.39
CA HIS A 216 -17.27 -8.43 -15.66
C HIS A 216 -17.77 -7.71 -14.38
N GLY A 217 -16.95 -7.71 -13.33
CA GLY A 217 -17.28 -7.11 -12.04
C GLY A 217 -18.11 -7.99 -11.10
N GLU A 218 -18.49 -9.20 -11.52
CA GLU A 218 -19.33 -10.12 -10.71
C GLU A 218 -18.52 -10.93 -9.69
N GLY A 219 -17.19 -10.97 -9.85
CA GLY A 219 -16.30 -11.68 -8.93
C GLY A 219 -15.94 -10.88 -7.69
N THR A 220 -15.78 -11.56 -6.56
CA THR A 220 -15.19 -11.01 -5.35
C THR A 220 -13.84 -11.66 -5.05
N MET A 221 -12.88 -10.86 -4.62
CA MET A 221 -11.55 -11.32 -4.25
C MET A 221 -11.14 -10.68 -2.93
N VAL A 222 -10.84 -11.51 -1.94
CA VAL A 222 -10.30 -11.13 -0.64
C VAL A 222 -8.92 -11.72 -0.53
N ARG A 223 -7.95 -10.94 -0.05
CA ARG A 223 -6.58 -11.38 0.14
C ARG A 223 -6.06 -10.92 1.50
N ARG A 224 -5.24 -11.75 2.12
CA ARG A 224 -4.54 -11.45 3.37
C ARG A 224 -3.13 -12.03 3.32
N PHE A 225 -2.20 -11.39 4.01
CA PHE A 225 -0.88 -11.96 4.23
C PHE A 225 -1.00 -13.27 5.00
N ASP A 226 -0.28 -14.30 4.56
CA ASP A 226 -0.20 -15.60 5.21
C ASP A 226 1.18 -15.82 5.84
N SER A 227 2.21 -15.88 5.02
CA SER A 227 3.55 -16.26 5.48
C SER A 227 4.63 -15.80 4.50
N PHE A 228 5.90 -16.03 4.86
CA PHE A 228 7.01 -16.04 3.94
C PHE A 228 7.37 -17.48 3.58
N ASP A 229 7.48 -17.79 2.29
CA ASP A 229 7.82 -19.11 1.79
C ASP A 229 8.86 -19.01 0.67
N ASP A 230 9.44 -20.13 0.29
CA ASP A 230 10.48 -20.20 -0.74
C ASP A 230 10.02 -19.56 -2.06
N TYR A 231 10.94 -18.86 -2.69
CA TYR A 231 10.72 -18.20 -3.98
C TYR A 231 10.21 -19.18 -5.05
N LYS A 232 9.01 -18.93 -5.58
CA LYS A 232 8.29 -19.81 -6.52
C LYS A 232 8.76 -19.72 -7.98
N GLY A 233 9.88 -19.06 -8.22
CA GLY A 233 10.42 -18.89 -9.57
C GLY A 233 9.82 -17.70 -10.32
N GLU A 234 10.25 -17.48 -11.54
CA GLU A 234 9.84 -16.34 -12.34
C GLU A 234 8.35 -16.39 -12.73
N ILE A 235 7.71 -15.23 -12.71
CA ILE A 235 6.37 -15.02 -13.25
C ILE A 235 6.54 -14.28 -14.59
N PRO A 236 5.87 -14.74 -15.67
CA PRO A 236 5.92 -14.05 -16.96
C PRO A 236 5.49 -12.60 -16.82
N GLN A 237 6.38 -11.69 -17.21
CA GLN A 237 6.09 -10.26 -17.24
C GLN A 237 5.76 -9.83 -18.67
N ARG A 238 5.20 -8.63 -18.80
CA ARG A 238 4.95 -8.04 -20.10
C ARG A 238 6.26 -7.91 -20.90
N THR A 239 6.30 -8.49 -22.09
CA THR A 239 7.47 -8.51 -22.98
C THR A 239 7.58 -7.26 -23.86
N ASN A 240 6.48 -6.53 -24.05
CA ASN A 240 6.40 -5.38 -24.93
C ASN A 240 6.77 -4.09 -24.20
N GLY A 241 7.29 -3.13 -24.95
CA GLY A 241 7.63 -1.79 -24.45
C GLY A 241 6.43 -0.95 -24.03
N VAL A 242 6.66 0.32 -23.80
CA VAL A 242 5.64 1.31 -23.45
C VAL A 242 5.69 2.48 -24.45
N ALA A 243 4.55 3.11 -24.67
CA ALA A 243 4.49 4.41 -25.33
C ALA A 243 4.77 5.49 -24.28
N ILE A 244 5.68 6.41 -24.58
CA ILE A 244 6.08 7.51 -23.71
C ILE A 244 5.67 8.81 -24.39
N ALA A 245 4.95 9.68 -23.67
CA ALA A 245 4.63 11.02 -24.16
C ALA A 245 5.93 11.83 -24.34
N GLN A 246 6.12 12.43 -25.51
CA GLN A 246 7.28 13.26 -25.82
C GLN A 246 7.05 14.72 -25.46
N GLU A 247 5.81 15.17 -25.55
CA GLU A 247 5.42 16.56 -25.34
C GLU A 247 4.16 16.64 -24.48
N GLU A 248 3.93 17.79 -23.91
CA GLU A 248 2.69 18.11 -23.21
C GLU A 248 1.59 18.44 -24.24
N GLY A 249 0.39 17.90 -24.02
CA GLY A 249 -0.74 18.11 -24.92
C GLY A 249 -1.96 17.31 -24.53
N GLU A 250 -3.08 17.56 -25.20
CA GLU A 250 -4.32 16.82 -25.03
C GLU A 250 -4.36 15.60 -25.95
N CYS A 251 -4.79 14.47 -25.39
CA CYS A 251 -4.97 13.25 -26.18
C CYS A 251 -6.25 13.32 -27.01
N THR A 252 -6.12 13.29 -28.33
CA THR A 252 -7.31 13.25 -29.20
C THR A 252 -7.85 11.84 -29.36
N PRO A 253 -9.18 11.65 -29.46
CA PRO A 253 -9.79 10.32 -29.67
C PRO A 253 -9.22 9.61 -30.90
N TYR A 254 -8.99 10.33 -31.98
CA TYR A 254 -8.43 9.78 -33.21
C TYR A 254 -7.00 9.26 -33.04
N ALA A 255 -6.15 9.99 -32.35
CA ALA A 255 -4.77 9.55 -32.07
C ALA A 255 -4.76 8.32 -31.18
N LEU A 256 -5.58 8.30 -30.12
CA LEU A 256 -5.71 7.16 -29.23
C LEU A 256 -6.23 5.92 -29.95
N PHE A 257 -7.21 6.07 -30.84
CA PHE A 257 -7.72 4.96 -31.65
C PHE A 257 -6.62 4.33 -32.52
N ASN A 258 -5.83 5.13 -33.23
CA ASN A 258 -4.76 4.65 -34.10
C ASN A 258 -3.61 3.95 -33.34
N ILE A 259 -3.34 4.37 -32.08
CA ILE A 259 -2.31 3.76 -31.23
C ILE A 259 -2.87 2.54 -30.48
N GLY A 260 -4.16 2.53 -30.17
CA GLY A 260 -4.83 1.52 -29.36
C GLY A 260 -4.69 0.09 -29.90
N GLU A 261 -4.55 -0.09 -31.22
CA GLU A 261 -4.28 -1.39 -31.83
C GLU A 261 -2.92 -2.00 -31.42
N ARG A 262 -1.96 -1.15 -31.01
CA ARG A 262 -0.57 -1.54 -30.68
C ARG A 262 -0.23 -1.50 -29.21
N VAL A 263 -0.98 -0.71 -28.44
CA VAL A 263 -0.67 -0.39 -27.04
C VAL A 263 -1.93 -0.42 -26.20
N GLN A 264 -1.86 -1.06 -25.04
CA GLN A 264 -2.93 -0.94 -24.05
C GLN A 264 -2.92 0.48 -23.48
N MET A 265 -4.03 1.18 -23.63
CA MET A 265 -4.14 2.58 -23.20
C MET A 265 -4.60 2.68 -21.75
N PHE A 266 -3.99 3.63 -21.02
CA PHE A 266 -4.34 4.00 -19.63
C PHE A 266 -4.72 5.48 -19.52
N VAL A 267 -4.90 6.14 -20.66
CA VAL A 267 -5.29 7.54 -20.76
C VAL A 267 -6.57 7.65 -21.57
N GLU A 268 -7.36 8.65 -21.27
CA GLU A 268 -8.60 9.01 -21.96
C GLU A 268 -8.37 10.26 -22.80
N PRO A 269 -9.27 10.57 -23.75
CA PRO A 269 -9.23 11.82 -24.48
C PRO A 269 -9.38 13.04 -23.57
N GLY A 270 -8.52 14.05 -23.77
CA GLY A 270 -8.49 15.26 -22.93
C GLY A 270 -7.17 15.55 -22.27
#